data_4f22808c55eabbf990c9d6888ae608df
#
_entry.id   4f22808c55eabbf990c9d6888ae608df
#
_cell.length_a   1.000
_cell.length_b   1.000
_cell.length_c   1.000
_cell.angle_alpha   90.00
_cell.angle_beta   90.00
_cell.angle_gamma   90.00
#
_symmetry.space_group_name_H-M   'P 1'
#
loop_
_entity.id
_entity.type
_entity.pdbx_description
1 polymer ?
#
loop_
_entity_poly.entity_id
_entity_poly.type
_entity_poly.pdbx_seq_one_letter_code
_entity_poly.pdbx_strand_id
1 'polypeptide(L)'
;MAREDYAAQVALLVRILPHVAREEVFALKGGTAINLFYRDLPRLSVDIDLTYLPVKDRAESLAEINDAMDRIAAAIEGGIAGAKAQRIAGGGGGATRVLARLGRAEIKIETSPVTRGVVHDPEHRDVSEAVEDAFGYAEMNIVSFEDLFGGKLHAALDRQHPRDLYDVNLLYENEGFTDALFRTFLVYVASSPRPPHELLNPNLIDLDQPYVREFEGMTKESVDLAELISTRDRLIADIQSRMDEDAKRFLRTLHKGKTSAATATKRF
;
A
#
# COMPACT_ATOMS: atom_id res chain seq x y z
N MET A 1 -16.16 6.94 -21.41
CA MET A 1 -14.69 6.97 -21.63
C MET A 1 -13.93 6.74 -20.31
N ALA A 2 -13.89 7.65 -19.34
CA ALA A 2 -13.09 7.41 -18.11
C ALA A 2 -13.50 6.15 -17.31
N ARG A 3 -14.79 5.84 -17.19
CA ARG A 3 -15.27 4.63 -16.52
C ARG A 3 -14.96 3.33 -17.26
N GLU A 4 -15.01 3.34 -18.58
CA GLU A 4 -14.71 2.18 -19.42
C GLU A 4 -13.21 1.88 -19.44
N ASP A 5 -12.38 2.92 -19.51
CA ASP A 5 -10.92 2.79 -19.43
C ASP A 5 -10.50 2.23 -18.05
N TYR A 6 -11.16 2.67 -16.98
CA TYR A 6 -10.92 2.14 -15.63
C TYR A 6 -11.36 0.68 -15.50
N ALA A 7 -12.54 0.31 -15.98
CA ALA A 7 -13.00 -1.08 -15.96
C ALA A 7 -12.03 -2.01 -16.72
N ALA A 8 -11.49 -1.55 -17.85
CA ALA A 8 -10.48 -2.30 -18.59
C ALA A 8 -9.16 -2.45 -17.80
N GLN A 9 -8.76 -1.42 -17.05
CA GLN A 9 -7.59 -1.51 -16.18
C GLN A 9 -7.81 -2.49 -15.01
N VAL A 10 -8.97 -2.45 -14.34
CA VAL A 10 -9.29 -3.41 -13.27
C VAL A 10 -9.36 -4.82 -13.80
N ALA A 11 -10.00 -5.03 -14.96
CA ALA A 11 -10.06 -6.34 -15.62
C ALA A 11 -8.66 -6.89 -15.95
N LEU A 12 -7.76 -6.03 -16.44
CA LEU A 12 -6.35 -6.43 -16.67
C LEU A 12 -5.64 -6.72 -15.36
N LEU A 13 -5.84 -5.88 -14.33
CA LEU A 13 -5.23 -6.04 -13.02
C LEU A 13 -5.61 -7.39 -12.40
N VAL A 14 -6.90 -7.73 -12.34
CA VAL A 14 -7.39 -9.00 -11.79
C VAL A 14 -6.78 -10.20 -12.55
N ARG A 15 -6.63 -10.11 -13.88
CA ARG A 15 -5.96 -11.13 -14.69
C ARG A 15 -4.45 -11.24 -14.42
N ILE A 16 -3.80 -10.15 -14.01
CA ILE A 16 -2.37 -10.14 -13.68
C ILE A 16 -2.10 -10.75 -12.30
N LEU A 17 -2.99 -10.55 -11.32
CA LEU A 17 -2.79 -10.99 -9.94
C LEU A 17 -2.34 -12.46 -9.81
N PRO A 18 -2.92 -13.46 -10.50
CA PRO A 18 -2.47 -14.85 -10.41
C PRO A 18 -1.03 -15.09 -10.90
N HIS A 19 -0.52 -14.23 -11.78
CA HIS A 19 0.87 -14.32 -12.25
C HIS A 19 1.84 -13.72 -11.23
N VAL A 20 1.42 -12.68 -10.50
CA VAL A 20 2.19 -12.08 -9.41
C VAL A 20 2.17 -12.97 -8.17
N ALA A 21 1.03 -13.60 -7.87
CA ALA A 21 0.84 -14.47 -6.70
C ALA A 21 1.77 -15.70 -6.68
N ARG A 22 2.32 -16.11 -7.82
CA ARG A 22 3.34 -17.19 -7.91
C ARG A 22 4.65 -16.82 -7.24
N GLU A 23 4.92 -15.55 -7.05
CA GLU A 23 6.13 -15.07 -6.39
C GLU A 23 5.85 -14.87 -4.89
N GLU A 24 5.97 -15.95 -4.12
CA GLU A 24 5.68 -16.02 -2.68
C GLU A 24 6.56 -15.08 -1.84
N VAL A 25 7.63 -14.55 -2.42
CA VAL A 25 8.48 -13.52 -1.78
C VAL A 25 7.80 -12.16 -1.66
N PHE A 26 6.62 -12.01 -2.26
CA PHE A 26 5.84 -10.76 -2.21
C PHE A 26 4.48 -10.96 -1.56
N ALA A 27 4.02 -9.89 -0.91
CA ALA A 27 2.62 -9.68 -0.56
C ALA A 27 2.12 -8.34 -1.13
N LEU A 28 0.86 -8.32 -1.54
CA LEU A 28 0.20 -7.10 -2.03
C LEU A 28 -0.09 -6.16 -0.86
N LYS A 29 0.10 -4.87 -1.10
CA LYS A 29 -0.24 -3.78 -0.18
C LYS A 29 -0.90 -2.62 -0.90
N GLY A 30 -1.16 -1.54 -0.19
CA GLY A 30 -1.58 -0.26 -0.79
C GLY A 30 -3.04 -0.21 -1.17
N GLY A 31 -3.37 0.75 -2.05
CA GLY A 31 -4.77 1.03 -2.40
C GLY A 31 -5.47 -0.13 -3.10
N THR A 32 -4.78 -0.88 -3.93
CA THR A 32 -5.34 -2.03 -4.63
C THR A 32 -5.70 -3.17 -3.68
N ALA A 33 -4.85 -3.45 -2.67
CA ALA A 33 -5.19 -4.42 -1.62
C ALA A 33 -6.47 -4.00 -0.88
N ILE A 34 -6.58 -2.73 -0.48
CA ILE A 34 -7.78 -2.21 0.18
C ILE A 34 -9.01 -2.35 -0.72
N ASN A 35 -8.90 -1.88 -1.99
CA ASN A 35 -10.05 -1.75 -2.87
C ASN A 35 -10.60 -3.09 -3.40
N LEU A 36 -9.73 -4.09 -3.62
CA LEU A 36 -10.15 -5.37 -4.21
C LEU A 36 -10.39 -6.48 -3.19
N PHE A 37 -9.75 -6.42 -2.01
CA PHE A 37 -9.76 -7.53 -1.05
C PHE A 37 -10.46 -7.20 0.28
N TYR A 38 -10.56 -5.92 0.64
CA TYR A 38 -11.23 -5.47 1.86
C TYR A 38 -12.49 -4.65 1.59
N ARG A 39 -12.63 -4.10 0.37
CA ARG A 39 -13.73 -3.23 -0.05
C ARG A 39 -14.21 -3.60 -1.44
N ASP A 40 -15.36 -3.07 -1.84
CA ASP A 40 -15.99 -3.33 -3.14
C ASP A 40 -15.69 -2.19 -4.13
N LEU A 41 -14.40 -1.93 -4.39
CA LEU A 41 -13.95 -0.88 -5.32
C LEU A 41 -14.53 0.51 -4.99
N PRO A 42 -14.41 1.02 -3.76
CA PRO A 42 -15.00 2.30 -3.39
C PRO A 42 -14.37 3.48 -4.13
N ARG A 43 -13.13 3.34 -4.60
CA ARG A 43 -12.42 4.33 -5.40
C ARG A 43 -11.52 3.72 -6.48
N LEU A 44 -11.03 4.55 -7.38
CA LEU A 44 -10.08 4.13 -8.40
C LEU A 44 -8.71 3.79 -7.79
N SER A 45 -8.21 2.57 -8.06
CA SER A 45 -6.86 2.12 -7.72
C SER A 45 -6.47 0.95 -8.62
N VAL A 46 -5.40 1.11 -9.41
CA VAL A 46 -5.01 0.16 -10.46
C VAL A 46 -3.50 -0.15 -10.48
N ASP A 47 -2.75 0.29 -9.48
CA ASP A 47 -1.34 -0.08 -9.32
C ASP A 47 -1.22 -1.34 -8.45
N ILE A 48 -0.27 -2.22 -8.74
CA ILE A 48 0.08 -3.38 -7.91
C ILE A 48 1.32 -3.02 -7.08
N ASP A 49 1.09 -2.62 -5.83
CA ASP A 49 2.14 -2.29 -4.88
C ASP A 49 2.50 -3.53 -4.05
N LEU A 50 3.77 -3.96 -4.12
CA LEU A 50 4.26 -5.16 -3.45
C LEU A 50 5.17 -4.83 -2.27
N THR A 51 5.11 -5.65 -1.23
CA THR A 51 6.10 -5.71 -0.16
C THR A 51 6.94 -6.96 -0.34
N TYR A 52 8.27 -6.80 -0.35
CA TYR A 52 9.19 -7.92 -0.31
C TYR A 52 9.27 -8.43 1.14
N LEU A 53 8.89 -9.70 1.35
CA LEU A 53 8.68 -10.30 2.67
C LEU A 53 9.99 -10.68 3.39
N PRO A 54 11.00 -11.29 2.72
CA PRO A 54 12.21 -11.72 3.40
C PRO A 54 13.02 -10.54 3.95
N VAL A 55 13.66 -10.75 5.10
CA VAL A 55 14.61 -9.80 5.70
C VAL A 55 16.02 -10.34 5.50
N LYS A 56 16.62 -9.99 4.36
CA LYS A 56 17.96 -10.40 3.93
C LYS A 56 18.85 -9.19 3.73
N ASP A 57 20.15 -9.39 3.46
CA ASP A 57 21.05 -8.32 3.07
C ASP A 57 20.57 -7.58 1.81
N ARG A 58 20.95 -6.30 1.70
CA ARG A 58 20.46 -5.45 0.60
C ARG A 58 20.75 -6.01 -0.78
N ALA A 59 21.99 -6.51 -0.99
CA ALA A 59 22.39 -7.03 -2.29
C ALA A 59 21.60 -8.29 -2.67
N GLU A 60 21.44 -9.23 -1.73
CA GLU A 60 20.66 -10.45 -1.91
C GLU A 60 19.19 -10.14 -2.15
N SER A 61 18.59 -9.24 -1.35
CA SER A 61 17.20 -8.82 -1.53
C SER A 61 16.95 -8.20 -2.90
N LEU A 62 17.84 -7.32 -3.37
CA LEU A 62 17.69 -6.69 -4.69
C LEU A 62 17.84 -7.70 -5.83
N ALA A 63 18.75 -8.66 -5.72
CA ALA A 63 18.89 -9.72 -6.70
C ALA A 63 17.61 -10.56 -6.79
N GLU A 64 17.08 -11.03 -5.65
CA GLU A 64 15.85 -11.82 -5.60
C GLU A 64 14.62 -11.05 -6.10
N ILE A 65 14.49 -9.76 -5.73
CA ILE A 65 13.45 -8.87 -6.25
C ILE A 65 13.54 -8.76 -7.78
N ASN A 66 14.75 -8.55 -8.33
CA ASN A 66 14.93 -8.43 -9.77
C ASN A 66 14.54 -9.72 -10.49
N ASP A 67 15.01 -10.88 -10.01
CA ASP A 67 14.70 -12.18 -10.59
C ASP A 67 13.18 -12.48 -10.54
N ALA A 68 12.52 -12.17 -9.42
CA ALA A 68 11.07 -12.32 -9.26
C ALA A 68 10.30 -11.39 -10.21
N MET A 69 10.71 -10.14 -10.35
CA MET A 69 10.09 -9.21 -11.29
C MET A 69 10.28 -9.63 -12.76
N ASP A 70 11.41 -10.27 -13.12
CA ASP A 70 11.61 -10.84 -14.46
C ASP A 70 10.67 -12.02 -14.70
N ARG A 71 10.49 -12.91 -13.71
CA ARG A 71 9.53 -14.02 -13.80
C ARG A 71 8.09 -13.51 -13.91
N ILE A 72 7.70 -12.48 -13.14
CA ILE A 72 6.37 -11.84 -13.26
C ILE A 72 6.15 -11.32 -14.68
N ALA A 73 7.11 -10.57 -15.24
CA ALA A 73 6.99 -10.03 -16.61
C ALA A 73 6.82 -11.16 -17.64
N ALA A 74 7.65 -12.19 -17.56
CA ALA A 74 7.57 -13.34 -18.46
C ALA A 74 6.24 -14.12 -18.30
N ALA A 75 5.77 -14.30 -17.06
CA ALA A 75 4.51 -14.98 -16.77
C ALA A 75 3.29 -14.22 -17.32
N ILE A 76 3.29 -12.89 -17.23
CA ILE A 76 2.23 -12.04 -17.80
C ILE A 76 2.22 -12.18 -19.34
N GLU A 77 3.37 -12.05 -20.01
CA GLU A 77 3.44 -12.16 -21.47
C GLU A 77 3.08 -13.56 -21.98
N GLY A 78 3.48 -14.61 -21.25
CA GLY A 78 3.16 -16.00 -21.59
C GLY A 78 1.71 -16.40 -21.25
N GLY A 79 1.11 -15.80 -20.23
CA GLY A 79 -0.21 -16.19 -19.72
C GLY A 79 -1.38 -15.35 -20.20
N ILE A 80 -1.14 -14.11 -20.64
CA ILE A 80 -2.18 -13.19 -21.10
C ILE A 80 -1.98 -12.86 -22.57
N ALA A 81 -2.79 -13.45 -23.43
CA ALA A 81 -2.68 -13.28 -24.88
C ALA A 81 -2.72 -11.78 -25.26
N GLY A 82 -1.70 -11.32 -26.00
CA GLY A 82 -1.55 -9.95 -26.44
C GLY A 82 -1.02 -8.96 -25.40
N ALA A 83 -0.80 -9.39 -24.17
CA ALA A 83 -0.16 -8.54 -23.16
C ALA A 83 1.33 -8.33 -23.45
N LYS A 84 1.85 -7.17 -23.06
CA LYS A 84 3.28 -6.82 -23.01
C LYS A 84 3.65 -6.39 -21.62
N ALA A 85 4.78 -6.88 -21.13
CA ALA A 85 5.29 -6.56 -19.80
C ALA A 85 6.76 -6.14 -19.88
N GLN A 86 7.03 -4.88 -19.56
CA GLN A 86 8.37 -4.30 -19.66
C GLN A 86 8.91 -3.97 -18.27
N ARG A 87 10.18 -4.31 -18.03
CA ARG A 87 10.92 -3.85 -16.86
C ARG A 87 11.23 -2.36 -17.03
N ILE A 88 10.96 -1.60 -15.97
CA ILE A 88 11.27 -0.18 -15.93
C ILE A 88 12.32 0.04 -14.84
N ALA A 89 13.40 0.75 -15.19
CA ALA A 89 14.43 1.13 -14.23
C ALA A 89 13.80 1.99 -13.11
N GLY A 90 13.96 1.52 -11.86
CA GLY A 90 13.59 2.29 -10.68
C GLY A 90 14.72 3.22 -10.26
N GLY A 91 14.40 4.36 -9.63
CA GLY A 91 15.43 5.19 -8.98
C GLY A 91 16.14 4.38 -7.88
N GLY A 92 17.50 4.37 -7.89
CA GLY A 92 18.28 3.70 -6.85
C GLY A 92 18.96 2.38 -7.23
N GLY A 93 19.09 2.06 -8.52
CA GLY A 93 20.01 1.01 -9.02
C GLY A 93 19.41 -0.38 -9.21
N GLY A 94 18.08 -0.53 -9.30
CA GLY A 94 17.43 -1.79 -9.66
C GLY A 94 16.13 -1.55 -10.41
N ALA A 95 15.78 -2.45 -11.34
CA ALA A 95 14.50 -2.40 -12.03
C ALA A 95 13.42 -3.07 -11.14
N THR A 96 12.93 -2.34 -10.14
CA THR A 96 11.91 -2.81 -9.18
C THR A 96 10.49 -2.59 -9.69
N ARG A 97 10.31 -2.36 -10.99
CA ARG A 97 9.01 -2.06 -11.62
C ARG A 97 8.81 -2.86 -12.89
N VAL A 98 7.57 -3.31 -13.09
CA VAL A 98 7.07 -3.86 -14.35
C VAL A 98 5.89 -3.03 -14.80
N LEU A 99 5.84 -2.68 -16.08
CA LEU A 99 4.70 -2.06 -16.72
C LEU A 99 4.04 -3.06 -17.65
N ALA A 100 2.84 -3.50 -17.29
CA ALA A 100 2.05 -4.45 -18.08
C ALA A 100 0.99 -3.70 -18.89
N ARG A 101 0.85 -4.04 -20.18
CA ARG A 101 -0.08 -3.40 -21.12
C ARG A 101 -0.90 -4.43 -21.89
N LEU A 102 -2.19 -4.15 -22.05
CA LEU A 102 -3.08 -4.88 -22.95
C LEU A 102 -4.04 -3.88 -23.61
N GLY A 103 -3.92 -3.70 -24.92
CA GLY A 103 -4.66 -2.65 -25.62
C GLY A 103 -4.31 -1.26 -25.07
N ARG A 104 -5.31 -0.57 -24.49
CA ARG A 104 -5.14 0.74 -23.84
C ARG A 104 -4.93 0.65 -22.33
N ALA A 105 -5.22 -0.51 -21.75
CA ALA A 105 -5.05 -0.70 -20.30
C ALA A 105 -3.57 -0.87 -19.97
N GLU A 106 -3.16 -0.21 -18.89
CA GLU A 106 -1.79 -0.25 -18.37
C GLU A 106 -1.82 -0.44 -16.86
N ILE A 107 -1.04 -1.39 -16.36
CA ILE A 107 -0.89 -1.70 -14.93
C ILE A 107 0.57 -1.61 -14.56
N LYS A 108 0.86 -0.80 -13.55
CA LYS A 108 2.17 -0.71 -12.95
C LYS A 108 2.27 -1.67 -11.77
N ILE A 109 3.31 -2.49 -11.76
CA ILE A 109 3.65 -3.39 -10.67
C ILE A 109 4.96 -2.90 -10.08
N GLU A 110 4.99 -2.58 -8.79
CA GLU A 110 6.20 -2.06 -8.17
C GLU A 110 6.42 -2.59 -6.76
N THR A 111 7.70 -2.65 -6.35
CA THR A 111 8.08 -2.91 -4.96
C THR A 111 9.14 -1.90 -4.51
N SER A 112 9.19 -1.67 -3.20
CA SER A 112 10.21 -0.79 -2.63
C SER A 112 11.57 -1.50 -2.59
N PRO A 113 12.66 -0.88 -3.07
CA PRO A 113 14.01 -1.42 -2.91
C PRO A 113 14.59 -1.18 -1.49
N VAL A 114 13.86 -0.47 -0.65
CA VAL A 114 14.33 -0.03 0.68
C VAL A 114 13.61 -0.75 1.80
N THR A 115 12.27 -0.74 1.77
CA THR A 115 11.44 -1.36 2.81
C THR A 115 11.29 -2.85 2.53
N ARG A 116 11.61 -3.68 3.54
CA ARG A 116 11.54 -5.15 3.50
C ARG A 116 10.92 -5.67 4.76
N GLY A 117 10.27 -6.84 4.66
CA GLY A 117 9.56 -7.45 5.77
C GLY A 117 8.23 -6.78 6.09
N VAL A 118 7.53 -7.40 6.98
CA VAL A 118 6.24 -7.00 7.55
C VAL A 118 6.28 -7.17 9.06
N VAL A 119 5.32 -6.60 9.77
CA VAL A 119 5.24 -6.75 11.24
C VAL A 119 4.52 -8.04 11.60
N HIS A 120 3.50 -8.40 10.85
CA HIS A 120 2.68 -9.60 11.02
C HIS A 120 2.73 -10.46 9.76
N ASP A 121 2.45 -11.75 9.91
CA ASP A 121 2.43 -12.68 8.77
C ASP A 121 1.37 -12.24 7.75
N PRO A 122 1.67 -12.35 6.44
CA PRO A 122 0.71 -12.08 5.39
C PRO A 122 -0.49 -13.04 5.47
N GLU A 123 -1.63 -12.59 4.96
CA GLU A 123 -2.84 -13.39 4.82
C GLU A 123 -3.06 -13.75 3.37
N HIS A 124 -3.43 -15.01 3.10
CA HIS A 124 -3.92 -15.41 1.78
C HIS A 124 -5.39 -15.05 1.67
N ARG A 125 -5.76 -14.23 0.68
CA ARG A 125 -7.13 -13.72 0.54
C ARG A 125 -7.58 -13.77 -0.91
N ASP A 126 -8.89 -13.97 -1.06
CA ASP A 126 -9.60 -13.84 -2.33
C ASP A 126 -10.04 -12.38 -2.52
N VAL A 127 -10.18 -11.95 -3.76
CA VAL A 127 -10.85 -10.68 -4.08
C VAL A 127 -12.28 -10.69 -3.52
N SER A 128 -12.86 -9.51 -3.24
CA SER A 128 -14.24 -9.44 -2.74
C SER A 128 -15.23 -10.02 -3.76
N GLU A 129 -16.37 -10.50 -3.28
CA GLU A 129 -17.43 -11.07 -4.11
C GLU A 129 -17.86 -10.13 -5.25
N ALA A 130 -17.98 -8.84 -4.96
CA ALA A 130 -18.32 -7.83 -5.96
C ALA A 130 -17.26 -7.65 -7.04
N VAL A 131 -15.97 -7.84 -6.69
CA VAL A 131 -14.86 -7.81 -7.66
C VAL A 131 -14.85 -9.08 -8.50
N GLU A 132 -15.06 -10.25 -7.88
CA GLU A 132 -15.13 -11.53 -8.56
C GLU A 132 -16.26 -11.56 -9.59
N ASP A 133 -17.44 -11.12 -9.20
CA ASP A 133 -18.62 -11.05 -10.09
C ASP A 133 -18.40 -10.14 -11.29
N ALA A 134 -17.69 -9.02 -11.10
CA ALA A 134 -17.49 -8.03 -12.15
C ALA A 134 -16.27 -8.31 -13.05
N PHE A 135 -15.20 -8.88 -12.51
CA PHE A 135 -13.89 -8.97 -13.17
C PHE A 135 -13.24 -10.35 -13.14
N GLY A 136 -13.81 -11.29 -12.39
CA GLY A 136 -13.32 -12.64 -12.22
C GLY A 136 -12.53 -12.87 -10.94
N TYR A 137 -12.27 -14.14 -10.65
CA TYR A 137 -11.58 -14.60 -9.46
C TYR A 137 -10.09 -14.30 -9.51
N ALA A 138 -9.55 -13.86 -8.38
CA ALA A 138 -8.12 -13.83 -8.10
C ALA A 138 -7.87 -13.99 -6.61
N GLU A 139 -6.73 -14.59 -6.27
CA GLU A 139 -6.26 -14.76 -4.90
C GLU A 139 -4.79 -14.35 -4.82
N MET A 140 -4.36 -13.87 -3.63
CA MET A 140 -2.98 -13.45 -3.43
C MET A 140 -2.64 -13.34 -1.94
N ASN A 141 -1.34 -13.44 -1.62
CA ASN A 141 -0.85 -13.02 -0.32
C ASN A 141 -0.98 -11.50 -0.18
N ILE A 142 -1.71 -11.06 0.82
CA ILE A 142 -1.89 -9.66 1.20
C ILE A 142 -1.16 -9.43 2.52
N VAL A 143 -0.49 -8.30 2.70
CA VAL A 143 0.02 -7.94 4.03
C VAL A 143 -1.14 -7.92 5.04
N SER A 144 -0.87 -8.25 6.31
CA SER A 144 -1.93 -8.26 7.35
C SER A 144 -2.73 -6.96 7.37
N PHE A 145 -3.91 -7.00 7.96
CA PHE A 145 -4.74 -5.80 8.11
C PHE A 145 -3.97 -4.67 8.81
N GLU A 146 -3.25 -4.99 9.87
CA GLU A 146 -2.46 -4.01 10.63
C GLU A 146 -1.29 -3.45 9.81
N ASP A 147 -0.61 -4.27 9.00
CA ASP A 147 0.45 -3.79 8.10
C ASP A 147 -0.12 -2.94 6.97
N LEU A 148 -1.25 -3.34 6.39
CA LEU A 148 -1.91 -2.62 5.30
C LEU A 148 -2.32 -1.22 5.73
N PHE A 149 -3.07 -1.15 6.83
CA PHE A 149 -3.58 0.13 7.33
C PHE A 149 -2.53 0.90 8.12
N GLY A 150 -1.58 0.25 8.80
CA GLY A 150 -0.43 0.93 9.41
C GLY A 150 0.41 1.68 8.37
N GLY A 151 0.67 1.05 7.23
CA GLY A 151 1.28 1.70 6.07
C GLY A 151 0.43 2.81 5.47
N LYS A 152 -0.91 2.66 5.47
CA LYS A 152 -1.86 3.66 4.98
C LYS A 152 -1.91 4.89 5.89
N LEU A 153 -1.96 4.71 7.21
CA LEU A 153 -1.91 5.79 8.19
C LEU A 153 -0.60 6.59 8.06
N HIS A 154 0.53 5.88 7.91
CA HIS A 154 1.82 6.52 7.65
C HIS A 154 1.79 7.38 6.38
N ALA A 155 1.28 6.84 5.27
CA ALA A 155 1.18 7.55 4.00
C ALA A 155 0.24 8.78 4.10
N ALA A 156 -0.88 8.66 4.81
CA ALA A 156 -1.83 9.75 5.04
C ALA A 156 -1.21 10.93 5.79
N LEU A 157 -0.30 10.67 6.74
CA LEU A 157 0.43 11.74 7.46
C LEU A 157 1.60 12.30 6.65
N ASP A 158 2.31 11.44 5.92
CA ASP A 158 3.50 11.82 5.16
C ASP A 158 3.16 12.68 3.94
N ARG A 159 2.20 12.24 3.13
CA ARG A 159 1.79 12.87 1.88
C ARG A 159 0.55 13.74 2.00
N GLN A 160 -0.29 13.48 2.99
CA GLN A 160 -1.60 14.11 3.17
C GLN A 160 -2.44 14.12 1.89
N HIS A 161 -2.36 13.04 1.10
CA HIS A 161 -3.03 12.96 -0.19
C HIS A 161 -4.51 12.57 0.00
N PRO A 162 -5.48 13.18 -0.70
CA PRO A 162 -6.91 12.89 -0.59
C PRO A 162 -7.27 11.41 -0.67
N ARG A 163 -6.61 10.64 -1.56
CA ARG A 163 -6.82 9.17 -1.66
C ARG A 163 -6.44 8.41 -0.39
N ASP A 164 -5.37 8.84 0.29
CA ASP A 164 -4.94 8.19 1.53
C ASP A 164 -5.88 8.56 2.68
N LEU A 165 -6.33 9.81 2.73
CA LEU A 165 -7.32 10.28 3.72
C LEU A 165 -8.67 9.60 3.51
N TYR A 166 -9.10 9.37 2.28
CA TYR A 166 -10.31 8.62 1.97
C TYR A 166 -10.24 7.16 2.47
N ASP A 167 -9.13 6.46 2.22
CA ASP A 167 -8.94 5.10 2.75
C ASP A 167 -8.96 5.08 4.28
N VAL A 168 -8.42 6.13 4.93
CA VAL A 168 -8.49 6.29 6.40
C VAL A 168 -9.91 6.61 6.86
N ASN A 169 -10.67 7.41 6.11
CA ASN A 169 -12.10 7.64 6.43
C ASN A 169 -12.87 6.33 6.45
N LEU A 170 -12.71 5.51 5.41
CA LEU A 170 -13.34 4.19 5.34
C LEU A 170 -12.87 3.24 6.47
N LEU A 171 -11.61 3.34 6.91
CA LEU A 171 -11.14 2.60 8.07
C LEU A 171 -11.89 3.02 9.33
N TYR A 172 -12.10 4.32 9.54
CA TYR A 172 -12.86 4.81 10.70
C TYR A 172 -14.32 4.39 10.68
N GLU A 173 -14.92 4.30 9.51
CA GLU A 173 -16.33 3.92 9.34
C GLU A 173 -16.56 2.42 9.56
N ASN A 174 -15.58 1.58 9.24
CA ASN A 174 -15.73 0.12 9.26
C ASN A 174 -15.07 -0.52 10.49
N GLU A 175 -13.73 -0.52 10.57
CA GLU A 175 -13.00 -1.26 11.61
C GLU A 175 -12.54 -0.38 12.77
N GLY A 176 -12.38 0.92 12.52
CA GLY A 176 -11.86 1.87 13.50
C GLY A 176 -10.33 1.80 13.65
N PHE A 177 -9.79 2.72 14.45
CA PHE A 177 -8.37 2.79 14.74
C PHE A 177 -8.07 2.06 16.07
N THR A 178 -7.72 0.77 15.98
CA THR A 178 -7.47 -0.12 17.12
C THR A 178 -6.08 0.10 17.73
N ASP A 179 -5.86 -0.43 18.95
CA ASP A 179 -4.54 -0.39 19.60
C ASP A 179 -3.51 -1.27 18.87
N ALA A 180 -3.92 -2.40 18.29
CA ALA A 180 -3.04 -3.26 17.51
C ALA A 180 -2.55 -2.50 16.24
N LEU A 181 -3.46 -1.84 15.55
CA LEU A 181 -3.14 -1.00 14.39
C LEU A 181 -2.23 0.16 14.77
N PHE A 182 -2.47 0.83 15.92
CA PHE A 182 -1.61 1.91 16.39
C PHE A 182 -0.17 1.44 16.65
N ARG A 183 0.01 0.27 17.27
CA ARG A 183 1.35 -0.31 17.50
C ARG A 183 2.07 -0.60 16.21
N THR A 184 1.39 -1.22 15.24
CA THR A 184 1.96 -1.49 13.91
C THR A 184 2.30 -0.20 13.18
N PHE A 185 1.43 0.81 13.21
CA PHE A 185 1.71 2.15 12.70
C PHE A 185 3.00 2.76 13.27
N LEU A 186 3.27 2.61 14.57
CA LEU A 186 4.51 3.09 15.18
C LEU A 186 5.76 2.42 14.59
N VAL A 187 5.68 1.15 14.18
CA VAL A 187 6.78 0.47 13.47
C VAL A 187 7.01 1.10 12.10
N TYR A 188 5.95 1.44 11.37
CA TYR A 188 6.06 2.15 10.09
C TYR A 188 6.66 3.55 10.26
N VAL A 189 6.25 4.30 11.29
CA VAL A 189 6.85 5.60 11.65
C VAL A 189 8.35 5.44 11.95
N ALA A 190 8.73 4.43 12.74
CA ALA A 190 10.12 4.17 13.09
C ALA A 190 10.99 3.74 11.89
N SER A 191 10.37 3.12 10.88
CA SER A 191 11.02 2.65 9.64
C SER A 191 11.07 3.72 8.55
N SER A 192 10.42 4.87 8.76
CA SER A 192 10.38 5.98 7.82
C SER A 192 11.72 6.70 7.75
N PRO A 193 12.13 7.19 6.55
CA PRO A 193 13.25 8.11 6.41
C PRO A 193 12.94 9.49 7.00
N ARG A 194 11.65 9.85 7.15
CA ARG A 194 11.23 11.12 7.77
C ARG A 194 11.29 11.02 9.29
N PRO A 195 11.76 12.06 9.97
CA PRO A 195 11.80 12.06 11.44
C PRO A 195 10.42 11.84 12.07
N PRO A 196 10.31 11.00 13.11
CA PRO A 196 9.02 10.69 13.73
C PRO A 196 8.21 11.92 14.17
N HIS A 197 8.86 12.98 14.67
CA HIS A 197 8.18 14.17 15.14
C HIS A 197 7.50 14.96 14.01
N GLU A 198 8.01 14.90 12.77
CA GLU A 198 7.40 15.52 11.60
C GLU A 198 6.18 14.73 11.12
N LEU A 199 6.18 13.40 11.27
CA LEU A 199 5.03 12.56 10.94
C LEU A 199 3.92 12.66 11.98
N LEU A 200 4.29 12.68 13.27
CA LEU A 200 3.32 12.72 14.38
C LEU A 200 2.73 14.10 14.63
N ASN A 201 3.36 15.14 14.12
CA ASN A 201 2.88 16.52 14.14
C ASN A 201 3.16 17.19 12.78
N PRO A 202 2.46 16.75 11.72
CA PRO A 202 2.76 17.19 10.37
C PRO A 202 2.38 18.65 10.15
N ASN A 203 3.17 19.34 9.33
CA ASN A 203 2.76 20.60 8.78
C ASN A 203 1.59 20.34 7.81
N LEU A 204 0.44 20.97 8.06
CA LEU A 204 -0.75 20.79 7.24
C LEU A 204 -0.52 21.42 5.87
N ILE A 205 -0.81 20.64 4.82
CA ILE A 205 -0.79 21.14 3.44
C ILE A 205 -2.20 21.46 2.97
N ASP A 206 -2.28 22.36 2.01
CA ASP A 206 -3.51 22.66 1.30
C ASP A 206 -3.91 21.46 0.42
N LEU A 207 -5.17 21.03 0.54
CA LEU A 207 -5.72 19.89 -0.19
C LEU A 207 -6.58 20.29 -1.40
N ASP A 208 -6.86 21.57 -1.62
CA ASP A 208 -7.77 22.05 -2.68
C ASP A 208 -7.33 21.55 -4.07
N GLN A 209 -6.09 21.80 -4.44
CA GLN A 209 -5.57 21.41 -5.74
C GLN A 209 -5.42 19.89 -5.91
N PRO A 210 -4.85 19.15 -4.93
CA PRO A 210 -4.82 17.69 -4.98
C PRO A 210 -6.22 17.05 -5.03
N TYR A 211 -7.18 17.62 -4.31
CA TYR A 211 -8.57 17.13 -4.34
C TYR A 211 -9.16 17.24 -5.74
N VAL A 212 -9.15 18.43 -6.33
CA VAL A 212 -9.77 18.67 -7.64
C VAL A 212 -9.07 17.89 -8.77
N ARG A 213 -7.73 17.81 -8.74
CA ARG A 213 -6.97 17.22 -9.85
C ARG A 213 -6.80 15.73 -9.77
N GLU A 214 -6.75 15.17 -8.55
CA GLU A 214 -6.26 13.82 -8.34
C GLU A 214 -7.24 12.92 -7.55
N PHE A 215 -8.40 13.45 -7.15
CA PHE A 215 -9.35 12.70 -6.35
C PHE A 215 -10.81 12.90 -6.75
N GLU A 216 -11.26 14.10 -7.08
CA GLU A 216 -12.64 14.39 -7.45
C GLU A 216 -13.10 13.49 -8.60
N GLY A 217 -14.25 12.80 -8.42
CA GLY A 217 -14.78 11.84 -9.38
C GLY A 217 -14.09 10.48 -9.41
N MET A 218 -13.16 10.21 -8.48
CA MET A 218 -12.49 8.90 -8.36
C MET A 218 -13.20 7.90 -7.46
N THR A 219 -14.24 8.31 -6.75
CA THR A 219 -14.99 7.48 -5.80
C THR A 219 -16.35 7.08 -6.35
N LYS A 220 -16.92 5.96 -5.86
CA LYS A 220 -18.30 5.55 -6.18
C LYS A 220 -19.30 6.57 -5.65
N GLU A 221 -19.13 6.94 -4.39
CA GLU A 221 -19.93 7.96 -3.71
C GLU A 221 -19.07 9.23 -3.59
N SER A 222 -19.68 10.39 -3.80
CA SER A 222 -18.95 11.65 -3.69
C SER A 222 -18.62 11.92 -2.22
N VAL A 223 -17.38 12.34 -1.98
CA VAL A 223 -16.88 12.71 -0.66
C VAL A 223 -16.37 14.13 -0.72
N ASP A 224 -16.82 14.97 0.17
CA ASP A 224 -16.46 16.38 0.19
C ASP A 224 -15.03 16.59 0.74
N LEU A 225 -14.36 17.62 0.25
CA LEU A 225 -13.03 18.00 0.74
C LEU A 225 -13.03 18.28 2.26
N ALA A 226 -14.09 18.87 2.79
CA ALA A 226 -14.24 19.14 4.22
C ALA A 226 -14.23 17.85 5.06
N GLU A 227 -14.79 16.76 4.55
CA GLU A 227 -14.77 15.44 5.20
C GLU A 227 -13.35 14.88 5.25
N LEU A 228 -12.59 14.99 4.17
CA LEU A 228 -11.19 14.54 4.14
C LEU A 228 -10.30 15.36 5.08
N ILE A 229 -10.53 16.68 5.17
CA ILE A 229 -9.85 17.54 6.14
C ILE A 229 -10.21 17.12 7.57
N SER A 230 -11.47 16.87 7.86
CA SER A 230 -11.93 16.38 9.17
C SER A 230 -11.31 15.03 9.52
N THR A 231 -11.21 14.13 8.55
CA THR A 231 -10.54 12.82 8.72
C THR A 231 -9.05 12.98 9.05
N ARG A 232 -8.35 13.90 8.37
CA ARG A 232 -6.95 14.20 8.67
C ARG A 232 -6.78 14.73 10.09
N ASP A 233 -7.61 15.69 10.48
CA ASP A 233 -7.53 16.30 11.79
C ASP A 233 -7.87 15.30 12.90
N ARG A 234 -8.87 14.44 12.68
CA ARG A 234 -9.20 13.31 13.55
C ARG A 234 -8.03 12.34 13.69
N LEU A 235 -7.41 11.94 12.58
CA LEU A 235 -6.26 11.04 12.59
C LEU A 235 -5.11 11.59 13.44
N ILE A 236 -4.77 12.86 13.25
CA ILE A 236 -3.71 13.53 14.02
C ILE A 236 -4.05 13.53 15.52
N ALA A 237 -5.28 13.92 15.86
CA ALA A 237 -5.75 13.96 17.25
C ALA A 237 -5.74 12.57 17.92
N ASP A 238 -6.22 11.54 17.22
CA ASP A 238 -6.25 10.16 17.71
C ASP A 238 -4.83 9.62 17.96
N ILE A 239 -3.90 9.87 17.04
CA ILE A 239 -2.50 9.49 17.22
C ILE A 239 -1.89 10.21 18.42
N GLN A 240 -2.09 11.53 18.55
CA GLN A 240 -1.56 12.30 19.67
C GLN A 240 -2.11 11.82 21.00
N SER A 241 -3.40 11.46 21.07
CA SER A 241 -4.05 10.97 22.28
C SER A 241 -3.52 9.60 22.74
N ARG A 242 -3.04 8.76 21.79
CA ARG A 242 -2.48 7.43 22.04
C ARG A 242 -0.98 7.43 22.31
N MET A 243 -0.30 8.58 22.14
CA MET A 243 1.15 8.71 22.37
C MET A 243 1.48 8.73 23.86
N ASP A 244 1.44 7.57 24.51
CA ASP A 244 1.87 7.36 25.88
C ASP A 244 3.40 7.32 26.03
N GLU A 245 3.91 7.14 27.25
CA GLU A 245 5.35 7.10 27.52
C GLU A 245 6.03 5.85 26.94
N ASP A 246 5.31 4.75 26.75
CA ASP A 246 5.85 3.53 26.13
C ASP A 246 6.03 3.72 24.62
N ALA A 247 5.06 4.31 23.93
CA ALA A 247 5.16 4.68 22.52
C ALA A 247 6.31 5.66 22.28
N LYS A 248 6.44 6.69 23.10
CA LYS A 248 7.54 7.66 23.04
C LYS A 248 8.90 7.00 23.30
N ARG A 249 8.98 6.10 24.28
CA ARG A 249 10.19 5.35 24.58
C ARG A 249 10.59 4.44 23.44
N PHE A 250 9.64 3.74 22.82
CA PHE A 250 9.88 2.90 21.65
C PHE A 250 10.53 3.69 20.52
N LEU A 251 9.93 4.81 20.09
CA LEU A 251 10.47 5.63 19.01
C LEU A 251 11.84 6.24 19.35
N ARG A 252 12.05 6.71 20.61
CA ARG A 252 13.36 7.23 21.05
C ARG A 252 14.46 6.17 21.02
N THR A 253 14.13 4.92 21.39
CA THR A 253 15.09 3.81 21.45
C THR A 253 15.56 3.42 20.04
N LEU A 254 14.67 3.37 19.08
CA LEU A 254 15.01 3.07 17.70
C LEU A 254 15.83 4.20 17.06
N HIS A 255 15.45 5.44 17.28
CA HIS A 255 16.19 6.59 16.74
C HIS A 255 17.62 6.68 17.28
N LYS A 256 17.87 6.18 18.50
CA LYS A 256 19.22 6.12 19.09
C LYS A 256 20.07 4.92 18.62
N GLY A 257 19.58 4.12 17.68
CA GLY A 257 20.29 2.96 17.13
C GLY A 257 20.54 1.83 18.12
N LYS A 258 19.82 1.80 19.26
CA LYS A 258 20.01 0.84 20.35
C LYS A 258 19.27 -0.49 20.17
N THR A 259 18.44 -0.61 19.12
CA THR A 259 17.71 -1.85 18.83
C THR A 259 17.61 -2.01 17.31
N SER A 260 17.98 -3.19 16.77
CA SER A 260 17.65 -3.48 15.37
C SER A 260 16.13 -3.58 15.23
N ALA A 261 15.57 -3.18 14.10
CA ALA A 261 14.13 -3.25 13.84
C ALA A 261 13.56 -4.66 14.15
N ALA A 262 14.30 -5.73 13.83
CA ALA A 262 13.95 -7.12 14.13
C ALA A 262 13.88 -7.46 15.64
N THR A 263 14.64 -6.76 16.48
CA THR A 263 14.63 -6.97 17.95
C THR A 263 13.52 -6.14 18.62
N ALA A 264 13.15 -5.02 18.01
CA ALA A 264 12.06 -4.18 18.49
C ALA A 264 10.68 -4.84 18.29
N THR A 265 10.49 -5.53 17.17
CA THR A 265 9.22 -6.21 16.85
C THR A 265 8.89 -7.37 17.80
N LYS A 266 9.89 -8.02 18.39
CA LYS A 266 9.70 -9.12 19.36
C LYS A 266 9.32 -8.68 20.77
N ARG A 267 9.30 -7.41 21.09
CA ARG A 267 9.03 -6.87 22.44
C ARG A 267 7.72 -6.08 22.55
N PHE A 268 6.93 -6.04 21.49
CA PHE A 268 5.57 -5.49 21.44
C PHE A 268 4.52 -6.64 21.22
#